data_d8c0454b06dbd461d2088d1ae82d7a80
#
_entry.id   d8c0454b06dbd461d2088d1ae82d7a80
#
_cell.length_a   1.000
_cell.length_b   1.000
_cell.length_c   1.000
_cell.angle_alpha   90.00
_cell.angle_beta   90.00
_cell.angle_gamma   90.00
#
_symmetry.space_group_name_H-M   'P 1'
#
loop_
_entity.id
_entity.type
_entity.pdbx_description
1 polymer ?
#
loop_
_entity_poly.entity_id
_entity_poly.type
_entity_poly.pdbx_seq_one_letter_code
_entity_poly.pdbx_strand_id
1 'polypeptide(L)'
;LANGDIDLDAFQHHLYLDSEIESYGYDLTKIATEYSTHMNLFSEKIDSIDQLKDGDVIAIPNDPTNGGAALKILQDAGILTLKADSAFSPTVDDIESYNYNVKIEELAANTIPSALPDVTAAIVNVNYAIDYGFKMDDALYVGDLNEEPYWTLIAARTEDLSDPDKVAVYDKIVKAFQSEGTKKVYEETFGGYYEPAGWDEDLLAPYKNA
;
A
#
# COMPACT_ATOMS: atom_id res chain seq x y z
N LEU A 1 -10.24 4.06 -14.59
CA LEU A 1 -10.88 5.29 -14.10
C LEU A 1 -10.67 6.45 -15.08
N ALA A 2 -9.42 6.86 -15.34
CA ALA A 2 -9.11 8.06 -16.15
C ALA A 2 -9.72 8.07 -17.56
N ASN A 3 -9.89 6.93 -18.21
CA ASN A 3 -10.50 6.79 -19.55
C ASN A 3 -12.03 6.63 -19.53
N GLY A 4 -12.66 6.60 -18.36
CA GLY A 4 -14.11 6.53 -18.19
C GLY A 4 -14.72 5.13 -18.22
N ASP A 5 -13.92 4.06 -18.21
CA ASP A 5 -14.46 2.69 -18.18
C ASP A 5 -15.08 2.33 -16.82
N ILE A 6 -14.64 2.99 -15.76
CA ILE A 6 -15.21 2.93 -14.41
C ILE A 6 -15.39 4.34 -13.86
N ASP A 7 -16.31 4.54 -12.92
CA ASP A 7 -16.59 5.86 -12.32
C ASP A 7 -15.79 6.14 -11.05
N LEU A 8 -15.46 5.11 -10.29
CA LEU A 8 -14.67 5.17 -9.07
C LEU A 8 -13.67 4.03 -9.04
N ASP A 9 -12.56 4.22 -8.38
CA ASP A 9 -11.71 3.15 -7.92
C ASP A 9 -11.39 3.28 -6.42
N ALA A 10 -11.02 2.16 -5.79
CA ALA A 10 -10.82 2.03 -4.38
C ALA A 10 -9.78 0.93 -4.11
N PHE A 11 -8.50 1.17 -4.46
CA PHE A 11 -7.43 0.18 -4.32
C PHE A 11 -6.06 0.78 -4.00
N GLN A 12 -5.87 2.07 -4.26
CA GLN A 12 -4.58 2.75 -4.22
C GLN A 12 -4.47 3.66 -2.99
N HIS A 13 -3.25 3.86 -2.50
CA HIS A 13 -2.98 4.83 -1.46
C HIS A 13 -2.67 6.22 -2.03
N HIS A 14 -2.69 7.25 -1.18
CA HIS A 14 -2.50 8.64 -1.58
C HIS A 14 -1.24 8.84 -2.41
N LEU A 15 -0.10 8.31 -1.94
CA LEU A 15 1.20 8.49 -2.59
C LEU A 15 1.24 7.86 -3.98
N TYR A 16 0.60 6.69 -4.16
CA TYR A 16 0.53 6.02 -5.46
C TYR A 16 -0.28 6.85 -6.46
N LEU A 17 -1.49 7.31 -6.06
CA LEU A 17 -2.32 8.15 -6.92
C LEU A 17 -1.59 9.45 -7.32
N ASP A 18 -0.92 10.11 -6.38
CA ASP A 18 -0.17 11.34 -6.65
C ASP A 18 0.96 11.10 -7.66
N SER A 19 1.68 9.97 -7.54
CA SER A 19 2.72 9.56 -8.49
C SER A 19 2.17 9.28 -9.89
N GLU A 20 1.00 8.63 -9.99
CA GLU A 20 0.31 8.36 -11.26
C GLU A 20 -0.18 9.66 -11.92
N ILE A 21 -0.76 10.56 -11.13
CA ILE A 21 -1.20 11.88 -11.62
C ILE A 21 0.00 12.67 -12.17
N GLU A 22 1.12 12.69 -11.43
CA GLU A 22 2.34 13.38 -11.87
C GLU A 22 2.92 12.76 -13.16
N SER A 23 2.96 11.44 -13.23
CA SER A 23 3.59 10.71 -14.35
C SER A 23 2.78 10.74 -15.63
N TYR A 24 1.44 10.67 -15.53
CA TYR A 24 0.56 10.50 -16.69
C TYR A 24 -0.37 11.70 -16.93
N GLY A 25 -0.41 12.67 -16.01
CA GLY A 25 -1.28 13.85 -16.14
C GLY A 25 -2.76 13.54 -15.99
N TYR A 26 -3.12 12.52 -15.19
CA TYR A 26 -4.53 12.18 -14.97
C TYR A 26 -5.24 13.29 -14.19
N ASP A 27 -6.48 13.58 -14.58
CA ASP A 27 -7.35 14.53 -13.86
C ASP A 27 -8.29 13.76 -12.93
N LEU A 28 -7.70 13.33 -11.80
CA LEU A 28 -8.35 12.52 -10.77
C LEU A 28 -8.34 13.25 -9.43
N THR A 29 -9.40 13.06 -8.65
CA THR A 29 -9.59 13.66 -7.32
C THR A 29 -9.86 12.58 -6.27
N LYS A 30 -9.19 12.70 -5.13
CA LYS A 30 -9.44 11.91 -3.91
C LYS A 30 -10.76 12.36 -3.29
N ILE A 31 -11.70 11.43 -3.08
CA ILE A 31 -13.05 11.76 -2.56
C ILE A 31 -13.33 11.17 -1.19
N ALA A 32 -12.57 10.18 -0.76
CA ALA A 32 -12.60 9.62 0.60
C ALA A 32 -11.32 8.84 0.88
N THR A 33 -10.98 8.68 2.15
CA THR A 33 -10.04 7.66 2.63
C THR A 33 -10.78 6.40 3.06
N GLU A 34 -10.11 5.27 3.00
CA GLU A 34 -10.72 3.97 3.31
C GLU A 34 -10.08 3.31 4.54
N TYR A 35 -8.83 2.91 4.42
CA TYR A 35 -8.11 2.17 5.47
C TYR A 35 -6.60 2.38 5.39
N SER A 36 -5.94 2.20 6.52
CA SER A 36 -4.52 1.88 6.57
C SER A 36 -4.32 0.38 6.41
N THR A 37 -3.15 -0.01 5.95
CA THR A 37 -2.81 -1.40 5.70
C THR A 37 -1.36 -1.67 6.06
N HIS A 38 -0.97 -2.95 6.00
CA HIS A 38 0.39 -3.39 6.25
C HIS A 38 1.04 -3.92 4.97
N MET A 39 2.35 -3.74 4.86
CA MET A 39 3.20 -4.52 3.96
C MET A 39 4.13 -5.36 4.82
N ASN A 40 4.16 -6.65 4.63
CA ASN A 40 4.83 -7.56 5.55
C ASN A 40 5.96 -8.31 4.87
N LEU A 41 7.00 -8.63 5.64
CA LEU A 41 8.09 -9.48 5.21
C LEU A 41 7.70 -10.94 5.43
N PHE A 42 7.58 -11.71 4.37
CA PHE A 42 7.29 -13.15 4.39
C PHE A 42 8.47 -13.97 3.91
N SER A 43 8.51 -15.23 4.33
CA SER A 43 9.46 -16.22 3.85
C SER A 43 8.87 -17.63 3.89
N GLU A 44 9.27 -18.46 2.92
CA GLU A 44 9.05 -19.90 2.94
C GLU A 44 10.32 -20.69 3.30
N LYS A 45 11.45 -19.98 3.56
CA LYS A 45 12.78 -20.59 3.75
C LYS A 45 13.37 -20.38 5.14
N ILE A 46 12.99 -19.32 5.82
CA ILE A 46 13.47 -18.96 7.16
C ILE A 46 12.30 -18.58 8.06
N ASP A 47 12.45 -18.81 9.35
CA ASP A 47 11.45 -18.54 10.38
C ASP A 47 11.78 -17.28 11.22
N SER A 48 12.93 -16.66 10.98
CA SER A 48 13.42 -15.48 11.70
C SER A 48 14.42 -14.70 10.84
N ILE A 49 14.43 -13.38 10.97
CA ILE A 49 15.39 -12.47 10.32
C ILE A 49 16.84 -12.85 10.69
N ASP A 50 17.09 -13.32 11.90
CA ASP A 50 18.43 -13.75 12.34
C ASP A 50 18.99 -14.94 11.55
N GLN A 51 18.19 -15.61 10.74
CA GLN A 51 18.62 -16.70 9.87
C GLN A 51 19.11 -16.23 8.50
N LEU A 52 18.98 -14.92 8.20
CA LEU A 52 19.52 -14.34 6.97
C LEU A 52 21.02 -14.51 6.87
N LYS A 53 21.50 -14.81 5.66
CA LYS A 53 22.91 -15.07 5.34
C LYS A 53 23.38 -14.19 4.18
N ASP A 54 24.69 -14.07 4.07
CA ASP A 54 25.32 -13.39 2.95
C ASP A 54 24.89 -14.00 1.61
N GLY A 55 24.41 -13.14 0.74
CA GLY A 55 23.95 -13.50 -0.60
C GLY A 55 22.49 -13.90 -0.69
N ASP A 56 21.75 -13.95 0.42
CA ASP A 56 20.31 -14.13 0.42
C ASP A 56 19.62 -13.04 -0.38
N VAL A 57 18.48 -13.35 -0.98
CA VAL A 57 17.71 -12.45 -1.84
C VAL A 57 16.42 -12.06 -1.14
N ILE A 58 16.13 -10.77 -1.09
CA ILE A 58 14.85 -10.22 -0.62
C ILE A 58 14.18 -9.50 -1.79
N ALA A 59 12.99 -9.97 -2.17
CA ALA A 59 12.18 -9.32 -3.21
C ALA A 59 11.35 -8.18 -2.63
N ILE A 60 11.24 -7.08 -3.40
CA ILE A 60 10.40 -5.91 -3.08
C ILE A 60 9.63 -5.45 -4.31
N PRO A 61 8.52 -4.69 -4.17
CA PRO A 61 7.83 -4.07 -5.30
C PRO A 61 8.74 -3.14 -6.10
N ASN A 62 8.58 -3.12 -7.43
CA ASN A 62 9.39 -2.31 -8.34
C ASN A 62 8.77 -0.95 -8.70
N ASP A 63 7.56 -0.65 -8.21
CA ASP A 63 7.02 0.71 -8.32
C ASP A 63 7.63 1.62 -7.25
N PRO A 64 7.83 2.92 -7.57
CA PRO A 64 8.61 3.81 -6.70
C PRO A 64 8.02 3.97 -5.30
N THR A 65 6.69 3.92 -5.15
CA THR A 65 6.02 4.20 -3.88
C THR A 65 6.01 2.99 -2.96
N ASN A 66 5.63 1.81 -3.48
CA ASN A 66 5.67 0.57 -2.69
C ASN A 66 7.10 0.06 -2.49
N GLY A 67 7.99 0.23 -3.48
CA GLY A 67 9.41 -0.07 -3.34
C GLY A 67 10.06 0.76 -2.23
N GLY A 68 9.77 2.07 -2.20
CA GLY A 68 10.25 2.95 -1.14
C GLY A 68 9.70 2.58 0.24
N ALA A 69 8.41 2.24 0.35
CA ALA A 69 7.81 1.73 1.58
C ALA A 69 8.49 0.42 2.03
N ALA A 70 8.72 -0.51 1.11
CA ALA A 70 9.40 -1.77 1.40
C ALA A 70 10.81 -1.56 1.96
N LEU A 71 11.59 -0.62 1.42
CA LEU A 71 12.92 -0.30 1.93
C LEU A 71 12.88 0.28 3.34
N LYS A 72 11.89 1.13 3.68
CA LYS A 72 11.67 1.61 5.05
C LYS A 72 11.35 0.46 6.00
N ILE A 73 10.46 -0.45 5.60
CA ILE A 73 10.12 -1.64 6.39
C ILE A 73 11.35 -2.52 6.62
N LEU A 74 12.20 -2.73 5.62
CA LEU A 74 13.46 -3.46 5.77
C LEU A 74 14.43 -2.77 6.71
N GLN A 75 14.46 -1.43 6.75
CA GLN A 75 15.22 -0.66 7.73
C GLN A 75 14.67 -0.86 9.14
N ASP A 76 13.34 -0.75 9.32
CA ASP A 76 12.68 -0.91 10.63
C ASP A 76 12.84 -2.34 11.15
N ALA A 77 12.86 -3.33 10.27
CA ALA A 77 13.19 -4.72 10.55
C ALA A 77 14.69 -4.96 10.88
N GLY A 78 15.53 -3.92 10.78
CA GLY A 78 16.96 -4.00 11.08
C GLY A 78 17.78 -4.74 10.03
N ILE A 79 17.30 -4.86 8.79
CA ILE A 79 18.00 -5.58 7.71
C ILE A 79 19.00 -4.68 6.97
N LEU A 80 18.64 -3.41 6.78
CA LEU A 80 19.48 -2.41 6.11
C LEU A 80 19.35 -1.05 6.82
N THR A 81 20.15 -0.09 6.38
CA THR A 81 20.07 1.32 6.79
C THR A 81 19.99 2.19 5.54
N LEU A 82 19.05 3.12 5.52
CA LEU A 82 18.89 4.13 4.46
C LEU A 82 19.69 5.38 4.80
N LYS A 83 20.11 6.13 3.79
CA LYS A 83 20.74 7.44 3.96
C LYS A 83 19.82 8.39 4.71
N ALA A 84 20.39 9.20 5.60
CA ALA A 84 19.63 10.13 6.45
C ALA A 84 18.87 11.22 5.67
N ASP A 85 19.31 11.52 4.44
CA ASP A 85 18.72 12.50 3.53
C ASP A 85 17.90 11.86 2.40
N SER A 86 17.58 10.57 2.50
CA SER A 86 16.73 9.88 1.55
C SER A 86 15.35 10.55 1.42
N ALA A 87 14.78 10.49 0.22
CA ALA A 87 13.43 10.99 -0.05
C ALA A 87 12.37 10.21 0.76
N PHE A 88 11.13 10.72 0.79
CA PHE A 88 10.00 10.00 1.42
C PHE A 88 9.79 8.62 0.79
N SER A 89 10.00 8.47 -0.52
CA SER A 89 10.06 7.19 -1.24
C SER A 89 11.52 6.90 -1.65
N PRO A 90 12.33 6.27 -0.79
CA PRO A 90 13.71 5.93 -1.11
C PRO A 90 13.77 4.86 -2.21
N THR A 91 14.89 4.82 -2.91
CA THR A 91 15.25 3.80 -3.90
C THR A 91 16.37 2.90 -3.38
N VAL A 92 16.69 1.83 -4.09
CA VAL A 92 17.84 0.95 -3.75
C VAL A 92 19.17 1.70 -3.71
N ASP A 93 19.29 2.81 -4.44
CA ASP A 93 20.48 3.67 -4.42
C ASP A 93 20.62 4.47 -3.11
N ASP A 94 19.54 4.56 -2.33
CA ASP A 94 19.52 5.22 -1.02
C ASP A 94 19.94 4.29 0.13
N ILE A 95 20.25 3.03 -0.14
CA ILE A 95 20.76 2.11 0.87
C ILE A 95 22.20 2.54 1.22
N GLU A 96 22.41 2.90 2.50
CA GLU A 96 23.73 3.28 3.03
C GLU A 96 24.54 2.05 3.42
N SER A 97 23.89 1.08 4.06
CA SER A 97 24.56 -0.13 4.53
C SER A 97 23.56 -1.28 4.74
N TYR A 98 24.09 -2.49 4.78
CA TYR A 98 23.38 -3.71 5.08
C TYR A 98 23.86 -4.30 6.41
N ASN A 99 22.94 -4.66 7.32
CA ASN A 99 23.24 -5.42 8.53
C ASN A 99 23.39 -6.93 8.23
N TYR A 100 22.68 -7.38 7.20
CA TYR A 100 22.84 -8.69 6.57
C TYR A 100 23.19 -8.44 5.10
N ASN A 101 24.23 -9.04 4.56
CA ASN A 101 24.70 -8.80 3.18
C ASN A 101 23.76 -9.48 2.15
N VAL A 102 22.52 -9.00 2.11
CA VAL A 102 21.45 -9.49 1.23
C VAL A 102 21.48 -8.76 -0.12
N LYS A 103 20.80 -9.31 -1.11
CA LYS A 103 20.52 -8.68 -2.39
C LYS A 103 19.05 -8.27 -2.44
N ILE A 104 18.79 -7.05 -2.88
CA ILE A 104 17.42 -6.60 -3.15
C ILE A 104 17.08 -6.91 -4.61
N GLU A 105 15.93 -7.56 -4.83
CA GLU A 105 15.38 -7.85 -6.15
C GLU A 105 14.03 -7.13 -6.29
N GLU A 106 13.93 -6.25 -7.28
CA GLU A 106 12.74 -5.46 -7.56
C GLU A 106 11.84 -6.19 -8.56
N LEU A 107 10.63 -6.56 -8.16
CA LEU A 107 9.66 -7.31 -8.95
C LEU A 107 8.31 -6.60 -9.00
N ALA A 108 7.51 -6.88 -10.04
CA ALA A 108 6.13 -6.41 -10.06
C ALA A 108 5.36 -6.96 -8.85
N ALA A 109 4.69 -6.09 -8.07
CA ALA A 109 4.10 -6.43 -6.77
C ALA A 109 3.19 -7.67 -6.83
N ASN A 110 2.39 -7.81 -7.89
CA ASN A 110 1.49 -8.95 -8.10
C ASN A 110 2.21 -10.29 -8.37
N THR A 111 3.51 -10.26 -8.69
CA THR A 111 4.30 -11.47 -8.97
C THR A 111 5.10 -11.94 -7.75
N ILE A 112 5.30 -11.08 -6.76
CA ILE A 112 6.13 -11.35 -5.58
C ILE A 112 5.67 -12.61 -4.80
N PRO A 113 4.38 -12.82 -4.49
CA PRO A 113 3.98 -14.02 -3.77
C PRO A 113 4.38 -15.31 -4.48
N SER A 114 4.25 -15.33 -5.81
CA SER A 114 4.64 -16.51 -6.62
C SER A 114 6.15 -16.69 -6.72
N ALA A 115 6.95 -15.63 -6.50
CA ALA A 115 8.41 -15.68 -6.50
C ALA A 115 8.99 -16.11 -5.14
N LEU A 116 8.17 -16.17 -4.07
CA LEU A 116 8.63 -16.45 -2.72
C LEU A 116 9.42 -17.78 -2.59
N PRO A 117 9.06 -18.86 -3.28
CA PRO A 117 9.88 -20.09 -3.28
C PRO A 117 11.30 -19.91 -3.84
N ASP A 118 11.54 -18.93 -4.70
CA ASP A 118 12.82 -18.71 -5.38
C ASP A 118 13.74 -17.76 -4.59
N VAL A 119 13.18 -16.81 -3.81
CA VAL A 119 13.91 -15.84 -2.98
C VAL A 119 14.00 -16.31 -1.51
N THR A 120 14.81 -15.64 -0.68
CA THR A 120 14.89 -15.97 0.75
C THR A 120 13.72 -15.38 1.53
N ALA A 121 13.33 -14.14 1.22
CA ALA A 121 12.18 -13.47 1.79
C ALA A 121 11.63 -12.44 0.81
N ALA A 122 10.45 -11.90 1.06
CA ALA A 122 9.88 -10.85 0.23
C ALA A 122 8.95 -9.92 1.03
N ILE A 123 8.96 -8.65 0.68
CA ILE A 123 7.93 -7.69 1.11
C ILE A 123 6.72 -7.82 0.20
N VAL A 124 5.56 -8.12 0.78
CA VAL A 124 4.32 -8.38 0.04
C VAL A 124 3.24 -7.40 0.49
N ASN A 125 2.60 -6.74 -0.47
CA ASN A 125 1.42 -5.91 -0.20
C ASN A 125 0.27 -6.80 0.32
N VAL A 126 -0.51 -6.27 1.26
CA VAL A 126 -1.53 -7.04 1.98
C VAL A 126 -2.55 -7.73 1.09
N ASN A 127 -3.04 -7.06 0.04
CA ASN A 127 -4.02 -7.65 -0.89
C ASN A 127 -3.47 -8.91 -1.55
N TYR A 128 -2.24 -8.88 -2.01
CA TYR A 128 -1.57 -10.05 -2.61
C TYR A 128 -1.24 -11.13 -1.57
N ALA A 129 -0.91 -10.72 -0.33
CA ALA A 129 -0.69 -11.68 0.75
C ALA A 129 -1.98 -12.45 1.08
N ILE A 130 -3.12 -11.75 1.19
CA ILE A 130 -4.44 -12.36 1.42
C ILE A 130 -4.82 -13.31 0.27
N ASP A 131 -4.68 -12.87 -0.98
CA ASP A 131 -5.02 -13.67 -2.16
C ASP A 131 -4.16 -14.95 -2.26
N TYR A 132 -2.91 -14.88 -1.80
CA TYR A 132 -2.00 -16.03 -1.75
C TYR A 132 -2.24 -16.94 -0.53
N GLY A 133 -3.02 -16.46 0.44
CA GLY A 133 -3.40 -17.20 1.63
C GLY A 133 -2.45 -17.03 2.82
N PHE A 134 -1.57 -16.04 2.80
CA PHE A 134 -0.73 -15.68 3.94
C PHE A 134 -1.54 -15.02 5.05
N LYS A 135 -1.16 -15.30 6.29
CA LYS A 135 -1.69 -14.64 7.47
C LYS A 135 -0.67 -13.67 8.03
N MET A 136 -1.12 -12.67 8.77
CA MET A 136 -0.23 -11.72 9.43
C MET A 136 0.74 -12.43 10.38
N ASP A 137 0.27 -13.46 11.08
CA ASP A 137 1.08 -14.27 12.01
C ASP A 137 2.20 -15.08 11.31
N ASP A 138 2.12 -15.27 9.98
CA ASP A 138 3.14 -15.97 9.20
C ASP A 138 4.29 -15.02 8.78
N ALA A 139 4.16 -13.71 9.03
CA ALA A 139 5.16 -12.72 8.66
C ALA A 139 6.40 -12.78 9.57
N LEU A 140 7.59 -12.68 8.99
CA LEU A 140 8.84 -12.47 9.72
C LEU A 140 8.88 -11.08 10.38
N TYR A 141 8.24 -10.11 9.74
CA TYR A 141 8.10 -8.75 10.21
C TYR A 141 6.81 -8.12 9.67
N VAL A 142 6.03 -7.51 10.54
CA VAL A 142 4.83 -6.75 10.18
C VAL A 142 5.23 -5.29 10.02
N GLY A 143 5.12 -4.78 8.80
CA GLY A 143 5.43 -3.39 8.50
C GLY A 143 4.28 -2.47 8.90
N ASP A 144 4.59 -1.35 9.54
CA ASP A 144 3.62 -0.32 9.89
C ASP A 144 3.59 0.76 8.78
N LEU A 145 2.46 0.90 8.10
CA LEU A 145 2.19 1.93 7.09
C LEU A 145 1.05 2.85 7.53
N ASN A 146 0.96 3.15 8.82
CA ASN A 146 -0.11 3.97 9.39
C ASN A 146 0.10 5.49 9.20
N GLU A 147 1.00 5.90 8.32
CA GLU A 147 1.13 7.31 7.89
C GLU A 147 0.12 7.62 6.78
N GLU A 148 -0.51 8.81 6.83
CA GLU A 148 -1.54 9.25 5.87
C GLU A 148 -1.20 9.02 4.40
N PRO A 149 0.04 9.26 3.89
CA PRO A 149 0.37 9.00 2.48
C PRO A 149 0.17 7.54 2.03
N TYR A 150 0.17 6.59 2.98
CA TYR A 150 -0.06 5.17 2.70
C TYR A 150 -1.51 4.70 2.93
N TRP A 151 -2.40 5.59 3.42
CA TRP A 151 -3.81 5.22 3.53
C TRP A 151 -4.42 5.05 2.14
N THR A 152 -5.23 4.02 1.98
CA THR A 152 -5.98 3.81 0.74
C THR A 152 -7.13 4.80 0.63
N LEU A 153 -7.59 5.01 -0.58
CA LEU A 153 -8.56 6.05 -0.89
C LEU A 153 -9.53 5.62 -1.99
N ILE A 154 -10.63 6.35 -2.08
CA ILE A 154 -11.53 6.33 -3.23
C ILE A 154 -11.21 7.54 -4.11
N ALA A 155 -11.00 7.29 -5.41
CA ALA A 155 -10.77 8.32 -6.41
C ALA A 155 -11.90 8.39 -7.44
N ALA A 156 -12.15 9.61 -7.93
CA ALA A 156 -13.08 9.90 -9.02
C ALA A 156 -12.40 10.76 -10.09
N ARG A 157 -12.96 10.84 -11.29
CA ARG A 157 -12.55 11.89 -12.25
C ARG A 157 -12.98 13.26 -11.72
N THR A 158 -12.09 14.24 -11.84
CA THR A 158 -12.36 15.61 -11.34
C THR A 158 -13.57 16.23 -12.06
N GLU A 159 -13.73 15.97 -13.36
CA GLU A 159 -14.88 16.45 -14.14
C GLU A 159 -16.24 15.99 -13.59
N ASP A 160 -16.29 14.76 -13.07
CA ASP A 160 -17.53 14.17 -12.53
C ASP A 160 -18.02 14.88 -11.25
N LEU A 161 -17.13 15.57 -10.56
CA LEU A 161 -17.45 16.29 -9.33
C LEU A 161 -18.20 17.63 -9.60
N SER A 162 -18.33 18.03 -10.85
CA SER A 162 -19.20 19.14 -11.29
C SER A 162 -20.66 18.71 -11.49
N ASP A 163 -20.98 17.41 -11.46
CA ASP A 163 -22.31 16.85 -11.62
C ASP A 163 -22.93 16.53 -10.25
N PRO A 164 -23.95 17.28 -9.78
CA PRO A 164 -24.57 17.05 -8.48
C PRO A 164 -25.17 15.65 -8.29
N ASP A 165 -25.67 15.05 -9.37
CA ASP A 165 -26.28 13.70 -9.32
C ASP A 165 -25.20 12.65 -9.09
N LYS A 166 -24.02 12.77 -9.73
CA LYS A 166 -22.86 11.91 -9.49
C LYS A 166 -22.33 12.09 -8.07
N VAL A 167 -22.14 13.33 -7.63
CA VAL A 167 -21.69 13.63 -6.26
C VAL A 167 -22.62 13.02 -5.21
N ALA A 168 -23.95 13.09 -5.42
CA ALA A 168 -24.92 12.47 -4.51
C ALA A 168 -24.83 10.93 -4.49
N VAL A 169 -24.45 10.30 -5.58
CA VAL A 169 -24.19 8.84 -5.63
C VAL A 169 -22.89 8.52 -4.93
N TYR A 170 -21.81 9.26 -5.20
CA TYR A 170 -20.51 9.07 -4.59
C TYR A 170 -20.57 9.23 -3.06
N ASP A 171 -21.31 10.22 -2.56
CA ASP A 171 -21.53 10.41 -1.10
C ASP A 171 -22.18 9.18 -0.44
N LYS A 172 -23.12 8.52 -1.13
CA LYS A 172 -23.73 7.27 -0.62
C LYS A 172 -22.73 6.12 -0.62
N ILE A 173 -21.87 6.02 -1.64
CA ILE A 173 -20.84 4.99 -1.73
C ILE A 173 -19.80 5.20 -0.62
N VAL A 174 -19.30 6.43 -0.45
CA VAL A 174 -18.35 6.79 0.63
C VAL A 174 -18.93 6.43 2.00
N LYS A 175 -20.20 6.82 2.28
CA LYS A 175 -20.87 6.47 3.55
C LYS A 175 -21.05 4.97 3.76
N ALA A 176 -21.23 4.20 2.68
CA ALA A 176 -21.29 2.74 2.77
C ALA A 176 -19.94 2.13 3.10
N PHE A 177 -18.86 2.62 2.48
CA PHE A 177 -17.49 2.23 2.80
C PHE A 177 -17.11 2.60 4.23
N GLN A 178 -17.35 3.84 4.63
CA GLN A 178 -17.02 4.37 5.95
C GLN A 178 -18.12 4.04 6.97
N SER A 179 -18.46 2.76 7.15
CA SER A 179 -19.54 2.31 8.02
C SER A 179 -19.08 1.30 9.07
N GLU A 180 -19.83 1.16 10.15
CA GLU A 180 -19.62 0.11 11.16
C GLU A 180 -19.70 -1.30 10.55
N GLY A 181 -20.48 -1.47 9.47
CA GLY A 181 -20.54 -2.73 8.72
C GLY A 181 -19.20 -3.07 8.07
N THR A 182 -18.52 -2.07 7.51
CA THR A 182 -17.18 -2.23 6.90
C THR A 182 -16.11 -2.53 7.96
N LYS A 183 -16.13 -1.83 9.11
CA LYS A 183 -15.21 -2.14 10.23
C LYS A 183 -15.33 -3.60 10.64
N LYS A 184 -16.56 -4.08 10.78
CA LYS A 184 -16.80 -5.47 11.13
C LYS A 184 -16.25 -6.46 10.10
N VAL A 185 -16.32 -6.13 8.81
CA VAL A 185 -15.71 -6.93 7.74
C VAL A 185 -14.19 -6.91 7.86
N TYR A 186 -13.57 -5.76 8.14
CA TYR A 186 -12.13 -5.67 8.35
C TYR A 186 -11.67 -6.56 9.51
N GLU A 187 -12.38 -6.54 10.63
CA GLU A 187 -12.07 -7.36 11.81
C GLU A 187 -12.31 -8.86 11.57
N GLU A 188 -13.51 -9.24 11.08
CA GLU A 188 -13.94 -10.64 11.00
C GLU A 188 -13.38 -11.38 9.78
N THR A 189 -13.17 -10.67 8.65
CA THR A 189 -12.77 -11.31 7.38
C THR A 189 -11.29 -11.16 7.11
N PHE A 190 -10.73 -9.99 7.45
CA PHE A 190 -9.35 -9.65 7.09
C PHE A 190 -8.37 -9.71 8.27
N GLY A 191 -8.83 -10.12 9.47
CA GLY A 191 -7.95 -10.49 10.57
C GLY A 191 -6.96 -9.41 11.02
N GLY A 192 -7.34 -8.12 10.94
CA GLY A 192 -6.49 -7.00 11.33
C GLY A 192 -5.56 -6.47 10.23
N TYR A 193 -5.64 -7.00 9.02
CA TYR A 193 -4.87 -6.46 7.89
C TYR A 193 -5.32 -5.06 7.44
N TYR A 194 -6.59 -4.70 7.71
CA TYR A 194 -7.17 -3.40 7.36
C TYR A 194 -7.70 -2.70 8.60
N GLU A 195 -7.32 -1.44 8.76
CA GLU A 195 -7.81 -0.58 9.83
C GLU A 195 -8.42 0.68 9.24
N PRO A 196 -9.62 1.12 9.69
CA PRO A 196 -10.23 2.36 9.22
C PRO A 196 -9.30 3.56 9.40
N ALA A 197 -9.12 4.36 8.36
CA ALA A 197 -8.24 5.53 8.39
C ALA A 197 -8.89 6.75 7.73
N GLY A 198 -8.75 7.93 8.33
CA GLY A 198 -9.21 9.21 7.78
C GLY A 198 -10.73 9.35 7.63
N TRP A 199 -11.54 8.55 8.35
CA TRP A 199 -13.01 8.57 8.22
C TRP A 199 -13.68 9.79 8.88
N ASP A 200 -12.94 10.57 9.62
CA ASP A 200 -13.37 11.86 10.19
C ASP A 200 -13.23 13.03 9.20
N GLU A 201 -12.63 12.80 8.04
CA GLU A 201 -12.48 13.77 6.96
C GLU A 201 -13.51 13.55 5.86
N ASP A 202 -14.28 14.61 5.51
CA ASP A 202 -15.21 14.61 4.38
C ASP A 202 -14.55 15.29 3.16
N LEU A 203 -13.76 14.52 2.42
CA LEU A 203 -13.07 15.02 1.21
C LEU A 203 -14.05 15.39 0.08
N LEU A 204 -15.28 14.88 0.13
CA LEU A 204 -16.33 15.21 -0.84
C LEU A 204 -17.10 16.49 -0.50
N ALA A 205 -16.95 17.02 0.73
CA ALA A 205 -17.69 18.20 1.19
C ALA A 205 -17.64 19.44 0.27
N PRO A 206 -16.50 19.78 -0.37
CA PRO A 206 -16.43 20.93 -1.28
C PRO A 206 -17.38 20.83 -2.49
N TYR A 207 -17.72 19.62 -2.90
CA TYR A 207 -18.49 19.33 -4.11
C TYR A 207 -19.98 19.11 -3.85
N LYS A 208 -20.41 18.94 -2.60
CA LYS A 208 -21.82 18.68 -2.22
C LYS A 208 -22.75 19.89 -2.38
N ASN A 209 -22.19 21.09 -2.49
CA ASN A 209 -22.93 22.35 -2.55
C ASN A 209 -22.52 23.21 -3.78
N ALA A 210 -21.84 22.62 -4.75
CA ALA A 210 -21.36 23.30 -5.94
C ALA A 210 -22.45 23.40 -7.01
#